data_2bc4eef64675eaef642b7d1d00c120dd
#
_entry.id   2bc4eef64675eaef642b7d1d00c120dd
#
_cell.length_a   1.000
_cell.length_b   1.000
_cell.length_c   1.000
_cell.angle_alpha   90.00
_cell.angle_beta   90.00
_cell.angle_gamma   90.00
#
_symmetry.space_group_name_H-M   'P 1'
#
loop_
_entity.id
_entity.type
_entity.pdbx_description
1 polymer ?
#
loop_
_entity_poly.entity_id
_entity_poly.type
_entity_poly.pdbx_seq_one_letter_code
_entity_poly.pdbx_strand_id
1 'polypeptide(L)'
;RTQDTTTGPASERLFALADTPVAMLTLSAEAIEQAIYPVGFYKVKALNVLKVSRILLETYDGRVPATIEELIELPGVGRKVANLVLTMGYGLPGICVDTHVHRISNRWGYVQTKTPEQTEFALRAKLPPAYWIEINGHLVMLGQNICHPTSPRCSQCPLSAWCERVGVVRSR
;
A
#
# COMPACT_ATOMS: atom_id res chain seq x y z
N ARG A 1 3.62 -8.33 8.59
CA ARG A 1 2.58 -7.46 7.99
C ARG A 1 1.35 -7.47 8.85
N THR A 2 0.79 -6.28 9.04
CA THR A 2 -0.44 -6.13 9.81
C THR A 2 -1.63 -6.30 8.88
N GLN A 3 -2.68 -6.96 9.36
CA GLN A 3 -3.94 -7.11 8.62
C GLN A 3 -4.77 -5.82 8.74
N ASP A 4 -5.62 -5.55 7.76
CA ASP A 4 -6.47 -4.36 7.72
C ASP A 4 -7.45 -4.30 8.91
N THR A 5 -7.91 -5.47 9.37
CA THR A 5 -8.72 -5.63 10.59
C THR A 5 -8.02 -5.13 11.87
N THR A 6 -6.70 -5.05 11.85
CA THR A 6 -5.90 -4.49 12.97
C THR A 6 -5.55 -3.03 12.72
N THR A 7 -5.22 -2.68 11.46
CA THR A 7 -4.77 -1.33 11.11
C THR A 7 -5.90 -0.32 11.19
N GLY A 8 -7.11 -0.66 10.74
CA GLY A 8 -8.27 0.23 10.79
C GLY A 8 -8.54 0.76 12.20
N PRO A 9 -8.88 -0.12 13.17
CA PRO A 9 -9.13 0.32 14.55
C PRO A 9 -7.95 1.05 15.20
N ALA A 10 -6.69 0.69 14.84
CA ALA A 10 -5.51 1.40 15.35
C ALA A 10 -5.42 2.83 14.80
N SER A 11 -5.74 3.03 13.53
CA SER A 11 -5.80 4.35 12.91
C SER A 11 -6.90 5.21 13.52
N GLU A 12 -8.08 4.64 13.74
CA GLU A 12 -9.20 5.33 14.40
C GLU A 12 -8.82 5.83 15.80
N ARG A 13 -8.16 4.98 16.61
CA ARG A 13 -7.68 5.39 17.95
C ARG A 13 -6.67 6.53 17.87
N LEU A 14 -5.72 6.46 16.93
CA LEU A 14 -4.71 7.49 16.79
C LEU A 14 -5.33 8.82 16.34
N PHE A 15 -6.18 8.80 15.31
CA PHE A 15 -6.81 10.00 14.79
C PHE A 15 -7.86 10.60 15.75
N ALA A 16 -8.41 9.81 16.68
CA ALA A 16 -9.22 10.34 17.78
C ALA A 16 -8.40 11.16 18.78
N LEU A 17 -7.08 10.91 18.89
CA LEU A 17 -6.17 11.68 19.74
C LEU A 17 -5.64 12.91 19.00
N ALA A 18 -5.29 12.77 17.73
CA ALA A 18 -4.71 13.83 16.91
C ALA A 18 -4.94 13.54 15.42
N ASP A 19 -5.61 14.43 14.72
CA ASP A 19 -5.97 14.33 13.30
C ASP A 19 -5.23 15.30 12.38
N THR A 20 -4.36 16.14 12.97
CA THR A 20 -3.52 17.09 12.24
C THR A 20 -2.05 16.94 12.59
N PRO A 21 -1.11 17.33 11.71
CA PRO A 21 0.31 17.32 12.03
C PRO A 21 0.67 18.11 13.30
N VAL A 22 0.01 19.23 13.53
CA VAL A 22 0.21 20.06 14.73
C VAL A 22 -0.23 19.31 15.98
N ALA A 23 -1.44 18.77 15.99
CA ALA A 23 -1.96 17.99 17.10
C ALA A 23 -1.13 16.73 17.36
N MET A 24 -0.67 16.06 16.29
CA MET A 24 0.16 14.86 16.37
C MET A 24 1.48 15.12 17.11
N LEU A 25 2.09 16.29 16.92
CA LEU A 25 3.34 16.68 17.61
C LEU A 25 3.15 17.02 19.09
N THR A 26 1.91 17.15 19.60
CA THR A 26 1.65 17.28 21.03
C THR A 26 1.67 15.94 21.77
N LEU A 27 1.60 14.82 21.03
CA LEU A 27 1.63 13.47 21.60
C LEU A 27 3.07 13.01 21.84
N SER A 28 3.28 12.23 22.90
CA SER A 28 4.54 11.51 23.09
C SER A 28 4.61 10.28 22.16
N ALA A 29 5.82 9.80 21.88
CA ALA A 29 6.00 8.57 21.12
C ALA A 29 5.27 7.39 21.75
N GLU A 30 5.31 7.27 23.09
CA GLU A 30 4.65 6.21 23.86
C GLU A 30 3.12 6.29 23.73
N ALA A 31 2.54 7.48 23.70
CA ALA A 31 1.10 7.65 23.49
C ALA A 31 0.68 7.16 22.09
N ILE A 32 1.47 7.50 21.07
CA ILE A 32 1.24 7.01 19.71
C ILE A 32 1.43 5.48 19.65
N GLU A 33 2.49 4.93 20.26
CA GLU A 33 2.72 3.49 20.34
C GLU A 33 1.51 2.76 20.92
N GLN A 34 0.97 3.24 22.03
CA GLN A 34 -0.22 2.67 22.67
C GLN A 34 -1.45 2.73 21.77
N ALA A 35 -1.66 3.86 21.10
CA ALA A 35 -2.79 4.05 20.20
C ALA A 35 -2.75 3.07 19.02
N ILE A 36 -1.57 2.84 18.42
CA ILE A 36 -1.43 2.00 17.23
C ILE A 36 -1.10 0.53 17.54
N TYR A 37 -0.93 0.14 18.81
CA TYR A 37 -0.73 -1.27 19.16
C TYR A 37 -2.00 -2.09 18.80
N PRO A 38 -1.89 -3.33 18.24
CA PRO A 38 -0.69 -4.14 17.97
C PRO A 38 -0.21 -4.12 16.50
N VAL A 39 -0.20 -2.96 15.85
CA VAL A 39 0.29 -2.83 14.48
C VAL A 39 1.77 -3.25 14.40
N GLY A 40 2.14 -4.05 13.39
CA GLY A 40 3.52 -4.50 13.23
C GLY A 40 4.50 -3.32 13.14
N PHE A 41 5.62 -3.41 13.86
CA PHE A 41 6.63 -2.35 13.99
C PHE A 41 6.08 -1.03 14.56
N TYR A 42 5.10 -1.09 15.44
CA TYR A 42 4.40 0.07 16.00
C TYR A 42 5.35 1.11 16.61
N LYS A 43 6.42 0.70 17.29
CA LYS A 43 7.42 1.63 17.86
C LYS A 43 8.12 2.46 16.79
N VAL A 44 8.59 1.83 15.72
CA VAL A 44 9.21 2.54 14.59
C VAL A 44 8.19 3.43 13.89
N LYS A 45 6.96 2.96 13.74
CA LYS A 45 5.88 3.75 13.14
C LYS A 45 5.53 4.98 13.97
N ALA A 46 5.48 4.88 15.29
CA ALA A 46 5.23 6.02 16.17
C ALA A 46 6.28 7.13 15.97
N LEU A 47 7.55 6.76 15.93
CA LEU A 47 8.64 7.70 15.65
C LEU A 47 8.53 8.29 14.23
N ASN A 48 8.16 7.49 13.24
CA ASN A 48 7.98 7.97 11.87
C ASN A 48 6.79 8.94 11.76
N VAL A 49 5.69 8.66 12.45
CA VAL A 49 4.53 9.57 12.50
C VAL A 49 4.94 10.96 13.01
N LEU A 50 5.68 11.03 14.11
CA LEU A 50 6.19 12.29 14.64
C LEU A 50 7.13 13.00 13.67
N LYS A 51 8.07 12.25 13.05
CA LYS A 51 9.00 12.81 12.06
C LYS A 51 8.27 13.34 10.83
N VAL A 52 7.33 12.58 10.29
CA VAL A 52 6.50 12.98 9.13
C VAL A 52 5.72 14.23 9.48
N SER A 53 5.03 14.27 10.63
CA SER A 53 4.27 15.45 11.06
C SER A 53 5.12 16.71 11.14
N ARG A 54 6.36 16.58 11.64
CA ARG A 54 7.31 17.69 11.70
C ARG A 54 7.72 18.16 10.30
N ILE A 55 8.12 17.24 9.43
CA ILE A 55 8.51 17.57 8.05
C ILE A 55 7.35 18.22 7.29
N LEU A 56 6.12 17.73 7.47
CA LEU A 56 4.96 18.34 6.84
C LEU A 56 4.79 19.81 7.25
N LEU A 57 5.00 20.13 8.54
CA LEU A 57 4.90 21.52 9.03
C LEU A 57 6.07 22.39 8.56
N GLU A 58 7.29 21.88 8.65
CA GLU A 58 8.51 22.66 8.39
C GLU A 58 8.78 22.86 6.89
N THR A 59 8.39 21.90 6.04
CA THR A 59 8.75 21.89 4.61
C THR A 59 7.54 22.09 3.70
N TYR A 60 6.36 21.66 4.13
CA TYR A 60 5.17 21.61 3.28
C TYR A 60 3.97 22.42 3.80
N ASP A 61 4.18 23.35 4.72
CA ASP A 61 3.12 24.20 5.35
C ASP A 61 1.93 23.37 5.89
N GLY A 62 2.22 22.20 6.45
CA GLY A 62 1.21 21.27 6.99
C GLY A 62 0.45 20.46 5.93
N ARG A 63 0.80 20.57 4.65
CA ARG A 63 0.16 19.84 3.56
C ARG A 63 0.90 18.56 3.26
N VAL A 64 0.18 17.55 2.80
CA VAL A 64 0.78 16.32 2.29
C VAL A 64 1.26 16.56 0.85
N PRO A 65 2.50 16.21 0.48
CA PRO A 65 2.97 16.36 -0.90
C PRO A 65 2.13 15.51 -1.89
N ALA A 66 2.03 15.98 -3.13
CA ALA A 66 1.23 15.35 -4.19
C ALA A 66 2.09 14.78 -5.34
N THR A 67 3.36 14.51 -5.09
CA THR A 67 4.27 13.83 -6.04
C THR A 67 4.91 12.60 -5.39
N ILE A 68 5.25 11.60 -6.21
CA ILE A 68 5.92 10.39 -5.70
C ILE A 68 7.29 10.76 -5.13
N GLU A 69 8.01 11.63 -5.82
CA GLU A 69 9.36 12.06 -5.49
C GLU A 69 9.42 12.70 -4.09
N GLU A 70 8.52 13.60 -3.79
CA GLU A 70 8.44 14.23 -2.46
C GLU A 70 7.93 13.25 -1.38
N LEU A 71 6.94 12.43 -1.71
CA LEU A 71 6.37 11.47 -0.75
C LEU A 71 7.38 10.43 -0.29
N ILE A 72 8.27 9.94 -1.16
CA ILE A 72 9.27 8.93 -0.79
C ILE A 72 10.40 9.48 0.08
N GLU A 73 10.58 10.80 0.16
CA GLU A 73 11.51 11.45 1.08
C GLU A 73 11.00 11.41 2.54
N LEU A 74 9.71 11.18 2.74
CA LEU A 74 9.13 11.10 4.09
C LEU A 74 9.51 9.78 4.77
N PRO A 75 9.92 9.81 6.06
CA PRO A 75 10.33 8.64 6.81
C PRO A 75 9.27 7.52 6.84
N GLY A 76 9.64 6.35 6.35
CA GLY A 76 8.75 5.17 6.32
C GLY A 76 7.75 5.16 5.16
N VAL A 77 7.84 6.11 4.24
CA VAL A 77 7.05 6.14 3.01
C VAL A 77 7.88 5.57 1.86
N GLY A 78 7.45 4.43 1.36
CA GLY A 78 7.99 3.84 0.12
C GLY A 78 7.04 4.06 -1.05
N ARG A 79 7.47 3.67 -2.26
CA ARG A 79 6.68 3.86 -3.50
C ARG A 79 5.24 3.34 -3.41
N LYS A 80 5.03 2.19 -2.73
CA LYS A 80 3.68 1.65 -2.51
C LYS A 80 2.79 2.63 -1.76
N VAL A 81 3.29 3.21 -0.66
CA VAL A 81 2.54 4.17 0.16
C VAL A 81 2.37 5.48 -0.59
N ALA A 82 3.41 5.97 -1.27
CA ALA A 82 3.34 7.17 -2.09
C ALA A 82 2.25 7.06 -3.17
N ASN A 83 2.21 5.96 -3.93
CA ASN A 83 1.14 5.72 -4.90
C ASN A 83 -0.25 5.65 -4.23
N LEU A 84 -0.35 5.06 -3.03
CA LEU A 84 -1.62 4.99 -2.31
C LEU A 84 -2.11 6.39 -1.89
N VAL A 85 -1.21 7.25 -1.42
CA VAL A 85 -1.52 8.66 -1.09
C VAL A 85 -2.01 9.40 -2.33
N LEU A 86 -1.34 9.26 -3.47
CA LEU A 86 -1.75 9.90 -4.72
C LEU A 86 -3.13 9.43 -5.17
N THR A 87 -3.36 8.12 -5.18
CA THR A 87 -4.60 7.53 -5.72
C THR A 87 -5.79 7.74 -4.79
N MET A 88 -5.63 7.46 -3.49
CA MET A 88 -6.71 7.52 -2.52
C MET A 88 -6.90 8.93 -1.92
N GLY A 89 -5.80 9.66 -1.72
CA GLY A 89 -5.84 11.00 -1.12
C GLY A 89 -6.15 12.11 -2.12
N TYR A 90 -5.59 12.01 -3.32
CA TYR A 90 -5.68 13.07 -4.33
C TYR A 90 -6.48 12.68 -5.58
N GLY A 91 -6.84 11.42 -5.76
CA GLY A 91 -7.47 10.94 -7.00
C GLY A 91 -6.57 11.06 -8.23
N LEU A 92 -5.26 11.17 -8.02
CA LEU A 92 -4.27 11.30 -9.09
C LEU A 92 -3.87 9.92 -9.65
N PRO A 93 -3.50 9.86 -10.94
CA PRO A 93 -3.09 8.61 -11.57
C PRO A 93 -1.85 8.01 -10.88
N GLY A 94 -1.97 6.79 -10.40
CA GLY A 94 -0.89 6.04 -9.75
C GLY A 94 -1.20 4.56 -9.73
N ILE A 95 -0.18 3.71 -9.62
CA ILE A 95 -0.34 2.26 -9.48
C ILE A 95 0.27 1.82 -8.16
N CYS A 96 -0.60 1.54 -7.20
CA CYS A 96 -0.17 1.00 -5.91
C CYS A 96 0.15 -0.49 -6.07
N VAL A 97 1.43 -0.83 -6.15
CA VAL A 97 1.88 -2.22 -6.26
C VAL A 97 2.22 -2.80 -4.89
N ASP A 98 1.34 -3.64 -4.40
CA ASP A 98 1.57 -4.47 -3.22
C ASP A 98 1.98 -5.89 -3.63
N THR A 99 2.04 -6.80 -2.67
CA THR A 99 2.37 -8.20 -2.93
C THR A 99 1.33 -8.95 -3.74
N HIS A 100 0.07 -8.52 -3.68
CA HIS A 100 -0.98 -9.12 -4.50
C HIS A 100 -0.83 -8.68 -5.95
N VAL A 101 -0.71 -7.39 -6.20
CA VAL A 101 -0.50 -6.83 -7.55
C VAL A 101 0.75 -7.42 -8.18
N HIS A 102 1.90 -7.38 -7.48
CA HIS A 102 3.14 -7.94 -7.98
C HIS A 102 3.01 -9.43 -8.34
N ARG A 103 2.48 -10.24 -7.42
CA ARG A 103 2.33 -11.69 -7.64
C ARG A 103 1.39 -12.01 -8.77
N ILE A 104 0.21 -11.38 -8.81
CA ILE A 104 -0.86 -11.76 -9.72
C ILE A 104 -0.54 -11.33 -11.14
N SER A 105 -0.05 -10.11 -11.36
CA SER A 105 0.31 -9.63 -12.69
C SER A 105 1.44 -10.46 -13.33
N ASN A 106 2.40 -10.93 -12.51
CA ASN A 106 3.42 -11.88 -12.97
C ASN A 106 2.85 -13.28 -13.24
N ARG A 107 1.92 -13.78 -12.40
CA ARG A 107 1.25 -15.08 -12.63
C ARG A 107 0.42 -15.11 -13.89
N TRP A 108 -0.19 -14.00 -14.24
CA TRP A 108 -0.95 -13.89 -15.50
C TRP A 108 -0.04 -13.92 -16.73
N GLY A 109 1.28 -13.71 -16.58
CA GLY A 109 2.18 -13.45 -17.70
C GLY A 109 2.02 -12.04 -18.27
N TYR A 110 1.24 -11.19 -17.61
CA TYR A 110 1.01 -9.81 -18.05
C TYR A 110 2.27 -8.96 -17.97
N VAL A 111 3.08 -9.18 -16.94
CA VAL A 111 4.42 -8.63 -16.76
C VAL A 111 5.39 -9.70 -16.30
N GLN A 112 6.72 -9.46 -16.49
CA GLN A 112 7.79 -10.33 -16.00
C GLN A 112 8.79 -9.50 -15.23
N THR A 113 8.62 -9.45 -13.90
CA THR A 113 9.36 -8.56 -13.02
C THR A 113 9.78 -9.25 -11.73
N LYS A 114 10.88 -8.80 -11.13
CA LYS A 114 11.44 -9.39 -9.91
C LYS A 114 11.04 -8.64 -8.64
N THR A 115 10.72 -7.35 -8.75
CA THR A 115 10.38 -6.50 -7.61
C THR A 115 9.05 -5.77 -7.83
N PRO A 116 8.35 -5.36 -6.75
CA PRO A 116 7.15 -4.54 -6.86
C PRO A 116 7.37 -3.22 -7.62
N GLU A 117 8.54 -2.59 -7.47
CA GLU A 117 8.89 -1.38 -8.17
C GLU A 117 9.00 -1.62 -9.69
N GLN A 118 9.70 -2.68 -10.11
CA GLN A 118 9.73 -3.05 -11.53
C GLN A 118 8.33 -3.35 -12.07
N THR A 119 7.46 -3.95 -11.24
CA THR A 119 6.06 -4.21 -11.62
C THR A 119 5.29 -2.91 -11.81
N GLU A 120 5.50 -1.91 -10.96
CA GLU A 120 4.88 -0.60 -11.11
C GLU A 120 5.22 0.01 -12.48
N PHE A 121 6.50 0.08 -12.82
CA PHE A 121 6.93 0.64 -14.11
C PHE A 121 6.45 -0.18 -15.31
N ALA A 122 6.49 -1.51 -15.22
CA ALA A 122 5.99 -2.38 -16.28
C ALA A 122 4.47 -2.21 -16.49
N LEU A 123 3.71 -2.07 -15.41
CA LEU A 123 2.27 -1.80 -15.49
C LEU A 123 1.99 -0.39 -16.05
N ARG A 124 2.73 0.63 -15.63
CA ARG A 124 2.59 1.99 -16.20
C ARG A 124 2.83 2.01 -17.72
N ALA A 125 3.75 1.19 -18.22
CA ALA A 125 4.04 1.10 -19.64
C ALA A 125 2.98 0.32 -20.45
N LYS A 126 2.23 -0.57 -19.80
CA LYS A 126 1.36 -1.53 -20.51
C LYS A 126 -0.12 -1.39 -20.18
N LEU A 127 -0.47 -1.07 -18.93
CA LEU A 127 -1.85 -0.96 -18.48
C LEU A 127 -2.43 0.40 -18.87
N PRO A 128 -3.60 0.48 -19.52
CA PRO A 128 -4.23 1.76 -19.81
C PRO A 128 -4.47 2.58 -18.53
N PRO A 129 -4.22 3.91 -18.55
CA PRO A 129 -4.30 4.76 -17.35
C PRO A 129 -5.65 4.73 -16.62
N ALA A 130 -6.74 4.47 -17.32
CA ALA A 130 -8.07 4.35 -16.75
C ALA A 130 -8.19 3.27 -15.67
N TYR A 131 -7.30 2.27 -15.66
CA TYR A 131 -7.31 1.16 -14.69
C TYR A 131 -6.27 1.30 -13.56
N TRP A 132 -5.44 2.35 -13.58
CA TRP A 132 -4.31 2.47 -12.65
C TRP A 132 -4.73 2.53 -11.18
N ILE A 133 -5.77 3.31 -10.89
CA ILE A 133 -6.25 3.49 -9.50
C ILE A 133 -6.92 2.20 -8.99
N GLU A 134 -7.75 1.57 -9.81
CA GLU A 134 -8.60 0.47 -9.40
C GLU A 134 -7.89 -0.88 -9.33
N ILE A 135 -6.81 -1.07 -10.11
CA ILE A 135 -6.13 -2.37 -10.26
C ILE A 135 -5.64 -2.92 -8.91
N ASN A 136 -5.21 -2.08 -7.99
CA ASN A 136 -4.78 -2.51 -6.66
C ASN A 136 -5.94 -3.18 -5.90
N GLY A 137 -7.06 -2.51 -5.77
CA GLY A 137 -8.24 -3.03 -5.05
C GLY A 137 -8.72 -4.36 -5.62
N HIS A 138 -8.83 -4.45 -6.95
CA HIS A 138 -9.24 -5.67 -7.64
C HIS A 138 -8.28 -6.84 -7.39
N LEU A 139 -6.97 -6.60 -7.48
CA LEU A 139 -5.98 -7.65 -7.29
C LEU A 139 -5.76 -8.02 -5.82
N VAL A 140 -5.96 -7.11 -4.90
CA VAL A 140 -6.01 -7.43 -3.46
C VAL A 140 -7.18 -8.35 -3.17
N MET A 141 -8.39 -8.02 -3.63
CA MET A 141 -9.58 -8.85 -3.46
C MET A 141 -9.38 -10.25 -4.07
N LEU A 142 -8.91 -10.32 -5.31
CA LEU A 142 -8.62 -11.59 -5.97
C LEU A 142 -7.54 -12.39 -5.22
N GLY A 143 -6.51 -11.72 -4.74
CA GLY A 143 -5.37 -12.33 -4.06
C GLY A 143 -5.67 -12.82 -2.65
N GLN A 144 -6.61 -12.20 -1.97
CA GLN A 144 -7.08 -12.61 -0.64
C GLN A 144 -8.03 -13.80 -0.71
N ASN A 145 -8.87 -13.88 -1.74
CA ASN A 145 -9.94 -14.88 -1.81
C ASN A 145 -9.63 -16.07 -2.72
N ILE A 146 -8.93 -15.89 -3.82
CA ILE A 146 -8.73 -16.90 -4.86
C ILE A 146 -7.25 -17.13 -5.16
N CYS A 147 -6.51 -16.08 -5.58
CA CYS A 147 -5.15 -16.23 -6.04
C CYS A 147 -4.14 -16.16 -4.88
N HIS A 148 -4.22 -17.12 -3.96
CA HIS A 148 -3.33 -17.19 -2.79
C HIS A 148 -1.85 -17.36 -3.19
N PRO A 149 -0.89 -16.94 -2.33
CA PRO A 149 0.55 -17.17 -2.57
C PRO A 149 0.88 -18.64 -2.79
N THR A 150 0.34 -19.50 -1.92
CA THR A 150 0.52 -20.94 -1.94
C THR A 150 -0.80 -21.63 -2.32
N SER A 151 -0.77 -22.55 -3.28
CA SER A 151 -1.95 -23.33 -3.72
C SER A 151 -3.19 -22.46 -4.03
N PRO A 152 -3.13 -21.59 -5.05
CA PRO A 152 -4.27 -20.76 -5.45
C PRO A 152 -5.46 -21.62 -5.90
N ARG A 153 -6.67 -21.09 -5.78
CA ARG A 153 -7.92 -21.76 -6.20
C ARG A 153 -8.17 -21.54 -7.69
N CYS A 154 -7.30 -22.10 -8.54
CA CYS A 154 -7.36 -21.88 -9.99
C CYS A 154 -8.63 -22.44 -10.64
N SER A 155 -9.19 -23.54 -10.09
CA SER A 155 -10.45 -24.11 -10.58
C SER A 155 -11.67 -23.21 -10.39
N GLN A 156 -11.60 -22.30 -9.41
CA GLN A 156 -12.67 -21.33 -9.10
C GLN A 156 -12.36 -19.92 -9.63
N CYS A 157 -11.22 -19.74 -10.30
CA CYS A 157 -10.79 -18.41 -10.73
C CYS A 157 -11.51 -18.01 -12.03
N PRO A 158 -12.27 -16.90 -12.04
CA PRO A 158 -12.99 -16.44 -13.25
C PRO A 158 -12.03 -16.04 -14.38
N LEU A 159 -10.75 -15.80 -14.06
CA LEU A 159 -9.71 -15.39 -15.00
C LEU A 159 -8.81 -16.55 -15.46
N SER A 160 -9.15 -17.81 -15.12
CA SER A 160 -8.29 -18.96 -15.39
C SER A 160 -8.02 -19.21 -16.87
N ALA A 161 -8.94 -18.82 -17.75
CA ALA A 161 -8.80 -18.98 -19.21
C ALA A 161 -7.74 -18.02 -19.81
N TRP A 162 -7.44 -16.92 -19.14
CA TRP A 162 -6.47 -15.90 -19.60
C TRP A 162 -5.18 -15.89 -18.78
N CYS A 163 -5.03 -16.82 -17.83
CA CYS A 163 -3.91 -16.83 -16.90
C CYS A 163 -2.87 -17.88 -17.32
N GLU A 164 -1.64 -17.45 -17.59
CA GLU A 164 -0.52 -18.34 -17.90
C GLU A 164 -0.07 -19.20 -16.71
N ARG A 165 -0.51 -18.86 -15.48
CA ARG A 165 -0.15 -19.55 -14.22
C ARG A 165 1.34 -19.62 -13.96
N VAL A 166 2.09 -18.58 -14.37
CA VAL A 166 3.54 -18.52 -14.19
C VAL A 166 3.91 -18.75 -12.74
N GLY A 167 4.81 -19.72 -12.49
CA GLY A 167 5.28 -20.08 -11.14
C GLY A 167 4.26 -20.79 -10.24
N VAL A 168 3.11 -21.23 -10.79
CA VAL A 168 2.13 -22.02 -10.03
C VAL A 168 2.44 -23.50 -10.18
N VAL A 169 3.08 -24.07 -9.15
CA VAL A 169 3.43 -25.51 -9.12
C VAL A 169 2.25 -26.37 -8.67
N ARG A 170 1.40 -25.82 -7.76
CA ARG A 170 0.24 -26.53 -7.20
C ARG A 170 -0.94 -25.58 -7.08
N SER A 171 -2.12 -26.03 -7.49
CA SER A 171 -3.38 -25.27 -7.37
C SER A 171 -4.53 -26.15 -6.91
N ARG A 172 -5.61 -25.52 -6.48
CA ARG A 172 -6.89 -26.16 -6.09
C ARG A 172 -7.99 -25.73 -7.04
#